data_e2c80a77d7bdf9fd946a241858e49818
#
_entry.id   e2c80a77d7bdf9fd946a241858e49818
#
_cell.length_a   1.000
_cell.length_b   1.000
_cell.length_c   1.000
_cell.angle_alpha   90.00
_cell.angle_beta   90.00
_cell.angle_gamma   90.00
#
_symmetry.space_group_name_H-M   'P 1'
#
loop_
_entity.id
_entity.type
_entity.pdbx_description
1 polymer ?
#
loop_
_entity_poly.entity_id
_entity_poly.type
_entity_poly.pdbx_seq_one_letter_code
_entity_poly.pdbx_strand_id
1 'polypeptide(L)'
;MSKGLLSIAAFYLLGISPFYAKPNVLFIAIDDLRPELGCFGGKEVRSPHIDKLAAGGTTFNRAYCQVPVCGASRASLMTGLRPTEKRFLKFDTYAERDAPGAMTLPEEFKTNGYHCISNGKIFHHRNDTAKRSWSEAPWKPSMGGASFLDPKSKPMIGGKKKRGLVLEFPEVADSAYPDGQIGNKTIADLKRMKKNSKPFFLACGFIKPHLPFYSPKKYWDLYDRASLELADNRERPKNAPSALRGSGEIHNYHDRGMKYNSDEWHRACLHGYYACVSYVDAQIGKIMKTLDDLDLRKNTIIVLWGDHGWHLGEHNFWGK
;
A
#
# COMPACT_ATOMS: atom_id res chain seq x y z
N MET A 1 68.99 -7.27 50.61
CA MET A 1 68.07 -8.17 49.92
C MET A 1 66.74 -7.46 49.79
N SER A 2 66.50 -6.81 48.66
CA SER A 2 65.27 -6.02 48.43
C SER A 2 64.32 -6.89 47.62
N LYS A 3 63.12 -7.20 48.15
CA LYS A 3 62.04 -7.88 47.45
C LYS A 3 61.17 -6.84 46.77
N GLY A 4 61.28 -6.76 45.44
CA GLY A 4 60.36 -5.97 44.63
C GLY A 4 58.97 -6.61 44.52
N LEU A 5 57.93 -5.93 44.94
CA LEU A 5 56.54 -6.30 44.63
C LEU A 5 56.20 -5.83 43.22
N LEU A 6 55.92 -6.78 42.33
CA LEU A 6 55.28 -6.52 41.04
C LEU A 6 53.75 -6.40 41.26
N SER A 7 53.21 -5.18 41.13
CA SER A 7 51.75 -4.96 41.04
C SER A 7 51.26 -5.22 39.62
N ILE A 8 50.50 -6.32 39.40
CA ILE A 8 49.78 -6.58 38.16
C ILE A 8 48.47 -5.81 38.18
N ALA A 9 48.40 -4.68 37.45
CA ALA A 9 47.17 -3.97 37.19
C ALA A 9 46.35 -4.73 36.12
N ALA A 10 45.32 -5.42 36.56
CA ALA A 10 44.35 -6.04 35.63
C ALA A 10 43.43 -4.96 35.02
N PHE A 11 43.67 -4.61 33.77
CA PHE A 11 42.73 -3.81 32.96
C PHE A 11 41.53 -4.66 32.60
N TYR A 12 40.41 -4.49 33.28
CA TYR A 12 39.12 -4.95 32.83
C TYR A 12 38.68 -4.09 31.62
N LEU A 13 38.92 -4.57 30.41
CA LEU A 13 38.26 -4.10 29.21
C LEU A 13 36.78 -4.51 29.30
N LEU A 14 35.97 -3.63 29.86
CA LEU A 14 34.55 -3.69 29.68
C LEU A 14 34.27 -3.53 28.18
N GLY A 15 34.05 -4.67 27.52
CA GLY A 15 33.58 -4.72 26.14
C GLY A 15 32.23 -4.04 26.05
N ILE A 16 32.24 -2.75 25.74
CA ILE A 16 31.04 -2.04 25.32
C ILE A 16 30.67 -2.64 23.95
N SER A 17 29.87 -3.70 23.96
CA SER A 17 29.19 -4.12 22.74
C SER A 17 28.45 -2.88 22.20
N PRO A 18 28.69 -2.45 20.97
CA PRO A 18 27.91 -1.35 20.43
C PRO A 18 26.44 -1.75 20.51
N PHE A 19 25.69 -1.09 21.39
CA PHE A 19 24.24 -1.19 21.43
C PHE A 19 23.76 -0.62 20.09
N TYR A 20 23.67 -1.46 19.08
CA TYR A 20 22.99 -1.09 17.84
C TYR A 20 21.55 -0.76 18.22
N ALA A 21 21.19 0.50 18.13
CA ALA A 21 19.82 0.93 18.33
C ALA A 21 18.91 0.12 17.37
N LYS A 22 17.85 -0.49 17.89
CA LYS A 22 16.89 -1.23 17.09
C LYS A 22 16.42 -0.34 15.90
N PRO A 23 16.50 -0.81 14.65
CA PRO A 23 16.07 0.00 13.52
C PRO A 23 14.56 0.28 13.57
N ASN A 24 14.16 1.44 13.13
CA ASN A 24 12.75 1.72 12.85
C ASN A 24 12.27 0.91 11.66
N VAL A 25 10.95 0.76 11.54
CA VAL A 25 10.32 0.13 10.37
C VAL A 25 9.26 1.06 9.81
N LEU A 26 9.39 1.39 8.53
CA LEU A 26 8.34 2.03 7.73
C LEU A 26 7.77 0.98 6.78
N PHE A 27 6.50 0.61 7.01
CA PHE A 27 5.81 -0.46 6.30
C PHE A 27 4.72 0.11 5.40
N ILE A 28 4.97 0.18 4.09
CA ILE A 28 4.11 0.82 3.09
C ILE A 28 3.32 -0.24 2.34
N ALA A 29 2.00 -0.20 2.48
CA ALA A 29 1.06 -1.06 1.77
C ALA A 29 0.33 -0.27 0.68
N ILE A 30 0.20 -0.82 -0.52
CA ILE A 30 -0.52 -0.18 -1.64
C ILE A 30 -1.57 -1.17 -2.15
N ASP A 31 -2.83 -0.72 -2.21
CA ASP A 31 -3.97 -1.57 -2.59
C ASP A 31 -4.09 -1.70 -4.11
N ASP A 32 -4.27 -2.91 -4.61
CA ASP A 32 -4.41 -3.24 -6.05
C ASP A 32 -3.19 -2.86 -6.92
N LEU A 33 -1.98 -2.71 -6.35
CA LEU A 33 -0.79 -2.35 -7.12
C LEU A 33 -0.21 -3.55 -7.85
N ARG A 34 -0.19 -3.51 -9.18
CA ARG A 34 0.49 -4.52 -10.02
C ARG A 34 1.93 -4.06 -10.37
N PRO A 35 2.82 -5.01 -10.75
CA PRO A 35 4.22 -4.71 -11.03
C PRO A 35 4.45 -4.10 -12.42
N GLU A 36 3.75 -3.02 -12.79
CA GLU A 36 3.98 -2.24 -14.03
C GLU A 36 4.81 -0.98 -13.80
N LEU A 37 5.59 -0.96 -12.72
CA LEU A 37 6.46 0.14 -12.36
C LEU A 37 7.78 0.09 -13.14
N GLY A 38 8.48 1.23 -13.23
CA GLY A 38 9.78 1.30 -13.90
C GLY A 38 10.80 0.32 -13.34
N CYS A 39 10.83 0.11 -12.02
CA CYS A 39 11.71 -0.85 -11.36
C CYS A 39 11.45 -2.33 -11.72
N PHE A 40 10.31 -2.65 -12.31
CA PHE A 40 9.98 -3.97 -12.88
C PHE A 40 10.05 -3.99 -14.42
N GLY A 41 10.55 -2.92 -15.05
CA GLY A 41 10.67 -2.83 -16.50
C GLY A 41 9.42 -2.25 -17.20
N GLY A 42 8.43 -1.77 -16.45
CA GLY A 42 7.27 -1.06 -16.98
C GLY A 42 7.69 0.26 -17.63
N LYS A 43 7.10 0.59 -18.79
CA LYS A 43 7.46 1.80 -19.57
C LYS A 43 6.43 2.92 -19.45
N GLU A 44 5.20 2.58 -19.18
CA GLU A 44 4.05 3.50 -19.21
C GLU A 44 3.89 4.26 -17.89
N VAL A 45 3.95 3.56 -16.77
CA VAL A 45 3.67 4.13 -15.45
C VAL A 45 4.78 5.08 -15.00
N ARG A 46 4.40 6.25 -14.52
CA ARG A 46 5.33 7.22 -13.94
C ARG A 46 5.43 7.01 -12.42
N SER A 47 6.49 6.33 -11.98
CA SER A 47 6.74 5.96 -10.58
C SER A 47 8.16 6.31 -10.09
N PRO A 48 8.67 7.54 -10.32
CA PRO A 48 10.07 7.88 -10.08
C PRO A 48 10.51 7.72 -8.61
N HIS A 49 9.62 7.86 -7.65
CA HIS A 49 9.97 7.76 -6.23
C HIS A 49 10.06 6.31 -5.78
N ILE A 50 9.15 5.44 -6.24
CA ILE A 50 9.20 4.00 -5.99
C ILE A 50 10.42 3.41 -6.72
N ASP A 51 10.68 3.81 -7.95
CA ASP A 51 11.83 3.35 -8.73
C ASP A 51 13.16 3.75 -8.06
N LYS A 52 13.25 4.98 -7.52
CA LYS A 52 14.40 5.42 -6.73
C LYS A 52 14.56 4.61 -5.44
N LEU A 53 13.47 4.26 -4.76
CA LEU A 53 13.51 3.41 -3.57
C LEU A 53 14.02 2.01 -3.92
N ALA A 54 13.54 1.43 -5.01
CA ALA A 54 13.97 0.14 -5.52
C ALA A 54 15.45 0.12 -5.91
N ALA A 55 15.93 1.15 -6.59
CA ALA A 55 17.35 1.29 -6.97
C ALA A 55 18.30 1.35 -5.76
N GLY A 56 17.82 1.80 -4.60
CA GLY A 56 18.59 1.85 -3.36
C GLY A 56 18.39 0.66 -2.42
N GLY A 57 17.66 -0.38 -2.86
CA GLY A 57 17.26 -1.50 -2.02
C GLY A 57 17.27 -2.84 -2.73
N THR A 58 16.44 -3.76 -2.26
CA THR A 58 16.24 -5.09 -2.84
C THR A 58 14.85 -5.17 -3.47
N THR A 59 14.79 -5.49 -4.76
CA THR A 59 13.54 -5.70 -5.50
C THR A 59 13.26 -7.19 -5.63
N PHE A 60 12.06 -7.61 -5.24
CA PHE A 60 11.60 -9.00 -5.32
C PHE A 60 10.75 -9.22 -6.56
N ASN A 61 11.36 -9.66 -7.66
CA ASN A 61 10.69 -9.86 -8.95
C ASN A 61 9.68 -11.02 -8.97
N ARG A 62 9.70 -11.91 -7.98
CA ARG A 62 8.85 -13.09 -7.87
C ARG A 62 8.18 -13.16 -6.50
N ALA A 63 7.57 -12.05 -6.05
CA ALA A 63 6.74 -12.02 -4.87
C ALA A 63 5.28 -12.24 -5.26
N TYR A 64 4.58 -13.12 -4.55
CA TYR A 64 3.20 -13.51 -4.83
C TYR A 64 2.34 -13.40 -3.59
N CYS A 65 1.12 -12.86 -3.74
CA CYS A 65 0.13 -12.92 -2.67
C CYS A 65 -0.45 -14.33 -2.53
N GLN A 66 -0.93 -14.68 -1.34
CA GLN A 66 -1.50 -16.02 -1.10
C GLN A 66 -2.89 -16.16 -1.71
N VAL A 67 -3.70 -15.10 -1.70
CA VAL A 67 -5.03 -15.03 -2.32
C VAL A 67 -5.18 -13.63 -2.93
N PRO A 68 -5.57 -13.50 -4.23
CA PRO A 68 -5.62 -12.21 -4.90
C PRO A 68 -6.87 -11.41 -4.53
N VAL A 69 -7.09 -11.17 -3.24
CA VAL A 69 -8.18 -10.35 -2.70
C VAL A 69 -7.79 -9.72 -1.36
N CYS A 70 -8.14 -8.45 -1.16
CA CYS A 70 -7.60 -7.58 -0.10
C CYS A 70 -7.66 -8.20 1.30
N GLY A 71 -8.85 -8.66 1.77
CA GLY A 71 -9.01 -9.17 3.13
C GLY A 71 -8.14 -10.39 3.40
N ALA A 72 -8.22 -11.39 2.52
CA ALA A 72 -7.48 -12.65 2.65
C ALA A 72 -5.97 -12.45 2.52
N SER A 73 -5.51 -11.70 1.51
CA SER A 73 -4.08 -11.41 1.33
C SER A 73 -3.49 -10.70 2.53
N ARG A 74 -4.15 -9.62 2.99
CA ARG A 74 -3.68 -8.82 4.13
C ARG A 74 -3.68 -9.61 5.43
N ALA A 75 -4.72 -10.39 5.72
CA ALA A 75 -4.77 -11.25 6.89
C ALA A 75 -3.65 -12.30 6.88
N SER A 76 -3.42 -12.95 5.73
CA SER A 76 -2.33 -13.92 5.56
C SER A 76 -0.96 -13.29 5.79
N LEU A 77 -0.66 -12.14 5.14
CA LEU A 77 0.60 -11.46 5.30
C LEU A 77 0.83 -10.98 6.74
N MET A 78 -0.18 -10.34 7.33
CA MET A 78 -0.05 -9.73 8.67
C MET A 78 0.04 -10.76 9.79
N THR A 79 -0.37 -12.01 9.57
CA THR A 79 -0.26 -13.11 10.54
C THR A 79 0.83 -14.12 10.19
N GLY A 80 1.39 -14.09 8.98
CA GLY A 80 2.31 -15.12 8.47
C GLY A 80 1.65 -16.47 8.21
N LEU A 81 0.32 -16.58 8.35
CA LEU A 81 -0.41 -17.84 8.18
C LEU A 81 -0.91 -17.99 6.75
N ARG A 82 -0.79 -19.21 6.22
CA ARG A 82 -1.34 -19.53 4.89
C ARG A 82 -2.85 -19.70 4.91
N PRO A 83 -3.54 -19.38 3.81
CA PRO A 83 -4.95 -19.73 3.62
C PRO A 83 -5.18 -21.24 3.73
N THR A 84 -6.39 -21.62 4.14
CA THR A 84 -6.89 -22.99 4.14
C THR A 84 -8.33 -22.99 3.63
N GLU A 85 -8.97 -24.15 3.50
CA GLU A 85 -10.39 -24.25 3.10
C GLU A 85 -11.36 -23.45 4.00
N LYS A 86 -10.96 -23.09 5.21
CA LYS A 86 -11.79 -22.38 6.20
C LYS A 86 -11.24 -21.00 6.60
N ARG A 87 -10.06 -20.61 6.12
CA ARG A 87 -9.37 -19.41 6.59
C ARG A 87 -8.82 -18.58 5.43
N PHE A 88 -9.02 -17.27 5.49
CA PHE A 88 -8.47 -16.28 4.58
C PHE A 88 -8.85 -16.50 3.11
N LEU A 89 -10.16 -16.57 2.83
CA LEU A 89 -10.67 -16.88 1.49
C LEU A 89 -11.34 -15.70 0.80
N LYS A 90 -11.82 -14.68 1.54
CA LYS A 90 -12.71 -13.66 1.02
C LYS A 90 -12.18 -12.25 1.24
N PHE A 91 -12.76 -11.28 0.51
CA PHE A 91 -12.41 -9.87 0.65
C PHE A 91 -12.73 -9.32 2.05
N ASP A 92 -13.77 -9.83 2.70
CA ASP A 92 -14.26 -9.44 4.03
C ASP A 92 -13.64 -10.26 5.17
N THR A 93 -12.52 -10.93 4.94
CA THR A 93 -11.75 -11.67 5.94
C THR A 93 -11.31 -10.75 7.08
N TYR A 94 -11.50 -11.24 8.32
CA TYR A 94 -10.89 -10.71 9.55
C TYR A 94 -9.84 -11.70 10.05
N ALA A 95 -8.62 -11.25 10.30
CA ALA A 95 -7.56 -12.09 10.87
C ALA A 95 -7.99 -12.64 12.24
N GLU A 96 -8.58 -11.78 13.08
CA GLU A 96 -9.07 -12.19 14.41
C GLU A 96 -10.16 -13.25 14.37
N ARG A 97 -11.08 -13.17 13.39
CA ARG A 97 -12.17 -14.17 13.25
C ARG A 97 -11.68 -15.48 12.68
N ASP A 98 -10.86 -15.42 11.63
CA ASP A 98 -10.45 -16.59 10.87
C ASP A 98 -9.25 -17.32 11.50
N ALA A 99 -8.46 -16.63 12.36
CA ALA A 99 -7.32 -17.16 13.10
C ALA A 99 -7.23 -16.49 14.49
N PRO A 100 -8.17 -16.79 15.41
CA PRO A 100 -8.22 -16.14 16.71
C PRO A 100 -6.91 -16.26 17.48
N GLY A 101 -6.41 -15.13 18.01
CA GLY A 101 -5.19 -15.09 18.80
C GLY A 101 -3.88 -15.29 18.02
N ALA A 102 -3.93 -15.45 16.69
CA ALA A 102 -2.70 -15.52 15.88
C ALA A 102 -1.89 -14.22 16.01
N MET A 103 -0.62 -14.36 16.36
CA MET A 103 0.31 -13.23 16.46
C MET A 103 0.35 -12.46 15.15
N THR A 104 0.22 -11.14 15.20
CA THR A 104 0.33 -10.29 14.01
C THR A 104 1.69 -9.63 13.93
N LEU A 105 2.13 -9.29 12.71
CA LEU A 105 3.39 -8.59 12.48
C LEU A 105 3.54 -7.33 13.36
N PRO A 106 2.59 -6.39 13.43
CA PRO A 106 2.72 -5.24 14.32
C PRO A 106 2.65 -5.60 15.79
N GLU A 107 1.93 -6.65 16.19
CA GLU A 107 1.91 -7.14 17.57
C GLU A 107 3.27 -7.67 18.00
N GLU A 108 3.95 -8.44 17.14
CA GLU A 108 5.32 -8.90 17.38
C GLU A 108 6.28 -7.71 17.60
N PHE A 109 6.21 -6.68 16.75
CA PHE A 109 7.00 -5.47 16.99
C PHE A 109 6.63 -4.78 18.31
N LYS A 110 5.35 -4.68 18.63
CA LYS A 110 4.86 -4.04 19.86
C LYS A 110 5.35 -4.75 21.12
N THR A 111 5.28 -6.09 21.15
CA THR A 111 5.78 -6.90 22.28
C THR A 111 7.30 -6.79 22.44
N ASN A 112 8.02 -6.49 21.35
CA ASN A 112 9.44 -6.24 21.36
C ASN A 112 9.83 -4.76 21.62
N GLY A 113 8.89 -3.95 22.12
CA GLY A 113 9.15 -2.59 22.61
C GLY A 113 9.04 -1.48 21.57
N TYR A 114 8.57 -1.78 20.35
CA TYR A 114 8.29 -0.76 19.33
C TYR A 114 7.01 0.02 19.62
N HIS A 115 6.97 1.27 19.19
CA HIS A 115 5.72 2.03 19.12
C HIS A 115 5.08 1.77 17.74
N CYS A 116 3.94 1.05 17.71
CA CYS A 116 3.30 0.59 16.49
C CYS A 116 2.13 1.50 16.11
N ILE A 117 2.17 2.08 14.90
CA ILE A 117 1.21 3.05 14.37
C ILE A 117 0.64 2.54 13.05
N SER A 118 -0.67 2.74 12.83
CA SER A 118 -1.36 2.39 11.58
C SER A 118 -2.06 3.61 10.99
N ASN A 119 -1.68 3.98 9.76
CA ASN A 119 -2.31 5.03 8.97
C ASN A 119 -2.91 4.44 7.68
N GLY A 120 -4.22 4.65 7.47
CA GLY A 120 -4.91 4.19 6.27
C GLY A 120 -5.22 2.69 6.24
N LYS A 121 -5.09 2.06 5.06
CA LYS A 121 -5.51 0.67 4.81
C LYS A 121 -4.37 -0.32 5.02
N ILE A 122 -4.20 -0.84 6.24
CA ILE A 122 -3.21 -1.89 6.56
C ILE A 122 -3.90 -3.26 6.63
N PHE A 123 -4.77 -3.51 7.58
CA PHE A 123 -5.77 -4.58 7.47
C PHE A 123 -6.93 -4.12 6.58
N HIS A 124 -7.69 -5.04 6.02
CA HIS A 124 -8.89 -4.68 5.25
C HIS A 124 -9.92 -3.98 6.14
N HIS A 125 -10.13 -4.48 7.34
CA HIS A 125 -10.95 -3.86 8.35
C HIS A 125 -10.08 -3.17 9.40
N ARG A 126 -10.25 -1.86 9.57
CA ARG A 126 -9.42 -1.05 10.47
C ARG A 126 -9.37 -1.55 11.91
N ASN A 127 -10.47 -2.09 12.39
CA ASN A 127 -10.61 -2.60 13.77
C ASN A 127 -10.14 -4.06 13.94
N ASP A 128 -9.75 -4.73 12.85
CA ASP A 128 -9.24 -6.10 12.91
C ASP A 128 -7.94 -6.13 13.72
N THR A 129 -7.90 -6.93 14.76
CA THR A 129 -6.78 -7.06 15.72
C THR A 129 -6.30 -5.74 16.37
N ALA A 130 -7.02 -4.62 16.19
CA ALA A 130 -6.54 -3.28 16.46
C ALA A 130 -6.04 -3.07 17.90
N LYS A 131 -6.73 -3.63 18.90
CA LYS A 131 -6.38 -3.46 20.32
C LYS A 131 -5.04 -4.09 20.69
N ARG A 132 -4.71 -5.23 20.10
CA ARG A 132 -3.46 -5.95 20.39
C ARG A 132 -2.31 -5.56 19.46
N SER A 133 -2.59 -5.27 18.18
CA SER A 133 -1.58 -4.98 17.17
C SER A 133 -0.97 -3.59 17.28
N TRP A 134 -1.73 -2.57 17.65
CA TRP A 134 -1.29 -1.17 17.58
C TRP A 134 -1.10 -0.53 18.95
N SER A 135 -0.21 0.45 19.05
CA SER A 135 0.05 1.21 20.28
C SER A 135 -0.96 2.33 20.50
N GLU A 136 -1.64 2.74 19.44
CA GLU A 136 -2.70 3.74 19.43
C GLU A 136 -3.80 3.35 18.42
N ALA A 137 -4.94 4.00 18.47
CA ALA A 137 -6.05 3.68 17.56
C ALA A 137 -5.65 3.87 16.09
N PRO A 138 -5.89 2.90 15.19
CA PRO A 138 -5.59 3.04 13.78
C PRO A 138 -6.26 4.27 13.18
N TRP A 139 -5.47 5.13 12.54
CA TRP A 139 -5.96 6.34 11.93
C TRP A 139 -6.54 6.08 10.53
N LYS A 140 -7.61 6.79 10.18
CA LYS A 140 -8.21 6.79 8.84
C LYS A 140 -8.39 8.22 8.33
N PRO A 141 -8.37 8.44 7.01
CA PRO A 141 -8.70 9.75 6.44
C PRO A 141 -10.14 10.16 6.75
N SER A 142 -10.42 11.45 6.72
CA SER A 142 -11.76 12.01 6.96
C SER A 142 -12.76 11.62 5.87
N MET A 143 -12.26 11.39 4.64
CA MET A 143 -13.07 10.92 3.51
C MET A 143 -12.92 9.41 3.34
N GLY A 144 -14.03 8.73 3.03
CA GLY A 144 -14.03 7.30 2.69
C GLY A 144 -13.49 7.04 1.28
N GLY A 145 -13.22 5.76 0.97
CA GLY A 145 -12.65 5.34 -0.31
C GLY A 145 -13.50 5.64 -1.57
N ALA A 146 -14.80 5.95 -1.42
CA ALA A 146 -15.71 6.30 -2.52
C ALA A 146 -16.16 7.76 -2.44
N SER A 147 -15.30 8.67 -2.00
CA SER A 147 -15.62 10.09 -1.85
C SER A 147 -15.31 10.85 -3.13
N PHE A 148 -16.34 11.33 -3.81
CA PHE A 148 -16.23 12.12 -5.03
C PHE A 148 -16.26 13.61 -4.72
N LEU A 149 -15.39 14.38 -5.37
CA LEU A 149 -15.24 15.82 -5.20
C LEU A 149 -15.95 16.61 -6.30
N ASP A 150 -16.01 16.08 -7.52
CA ASP A 150 -16.75 16.69 -8.60
C ASP A 150 -18.27 16.67 -8.29
N PRO A 151 -18.93 17.83 -8.26
CA PRO A 151 -20.39 17.90 -8.05
C PRO A 151 -21.19 17.02 -9.02
N LYS A 152 -20.70 16.81 -10.24
CA LYS A 152 -21.34 15.96 -11.26
C LYS A 152 -21.27 14.47 -10.91
N SER A 153 -20.33 14.05 -10.07
CA SER A 153 -20.19 12.66 -9.62
C SER A 153 -21.20 12.28 -8.55
N LYS A 154 -21.62 13.23 -7.72
CA LYS A 154 -22.52 13.01 -6.57
C LYS A 154 -23.90 12.47 -6.94
N PRO A 155 -24.59 12.99 -7.98
CA PRO A 155 -25.90 12.48 -8.38
C PRO A 155 -25.88 11.04 -8.90
N MET A 156 -24.71 10.54 -9.27
CA MET A 156 -24.54 9.18 -9.81
C MET A 156 -24.34 8.10 -8.72
N ILE A 157 -24.31 8.52 -7.45
CA ILE A 157 -24.25 7.61 -6.32
C ILE A 157 -25.67 7.12 -6.02
N GLY A 158 -25.94 5.84 -6.31
CA GLY A 158 -27.26 5.25 -6.09
C GLY A 158 -27.77 4.45 -7.29
N GLY A 159 -29.00 3.92 -7.19
CA GLY A 159 -29.60 3.11 -8.25
C GLY A 159 -28.93 1.75 -8.44
N LYS A 160 -28.92 1.23 -9.68
CA LYS A 160 -28.32 -0.08 -10.02
C LYS A 160 -26.80 -0.07 -9.92
N LYS A 161 -26.13 1.08 -10.21
CA LYS A 161 -24.68 1.28 -10.08
C LYS A 161 -24.41 2.20 -8.88
N LYS A 162 -24.32 1.64 -7.69
CA LYS A 162 -24.43 2.36 -6.41
C LYS A 162 -23.17 3.12 -5.98
N ARG A 163 -22.01 2.92 -6.65
CA ARG A 163 -20.70 3.38 -6.17
C ARG A 163 -20.17 4.65 -6.84
N GLY A 164 -20.97 5.34 -7.68
CA GLY A 164 -20.55 6.56 -8.37
C GLY A 164 -19.76 6.28 -9.66
N LEU A 165 -18.98 7.26 -10.11
CA LEU A 165 -18.20 7.16 -11.36
C LEU A 165 -16.98 6.24 -11.21
N VAL A 166 -16.61 5.55 -12.27
CA VAL A 166 -15.37 4.77 -12.32
C VAL A 166 -14.13 5.66 -12.34
N LEU A 167 -14.23 6.88 -12.87
CA LEU A 167 -13.14 7.84 -13.05
C LEU A 167 -13.52 9.22 -12.52
N GLU A 168 -12.57 9.89 -11.82
CA GLU A 168 -12.69 11.29 -11.44
C GLU A 168 -11.32 11.96 -11.37
N PHE A 169 -11.19 13.18 -11.91
CA PHE A 169 -9.93 13.92 -11.99
C PHE A 169 -10.10 15.45 -11.82
N PRO A 170 -10.60 15.91 -10.67
CA PRO A 170 -10.76 17.35 -10.43
C PRO A 170 -9.41 18.03 -10.23
N GLU A 171 -9.39 19.34 -10.47
CA GLU A 171 -8.24 20.19 -10.19
C GLU A 171 -8.23 20.57 -8.69
N VAL A 172 -7.58 19.74 -7.89
CA VAL A 172 -7.54 19.85 -6.42
C VAL A 172 -6.16 19.53 -5.87
N ALA A 173 -5.92 19.94 -4.61
CA ALA A 173 -4.71 19.56 -3.89
C ALA A 173 -4.69 18.05 -3.56
N ASP A 174 -3.49 17.47 -3.36
CA ASP A 174 -3.32 16.07 -3.00
C ASP A 174 -4.12 15.67 -1.76
N SER A 175 -4.14 16.54 -0.75
CA SER A 175 -4.84 16.30 0.53
C SER A 175 -6.36 16.35 0.43
N ALA A 176 -6.91 16.71 -0.73
CA ALA A 176 -8.34 16.64 -0.96
C ALA A 176 -8.86 15.19 -1.01
N TYR A 177 -7.99 14.23 -1.38
CA TYR A 177 -8.29 12.81 -1.40
C TYR A 177 -7.62 12.03 -0.27
N PRO A 178 -8.14 10.84 0.07
CA PRO A 178 -7.67 10.01 1.18
C PRO A 178 -6.18 9.75 1.19
N ASP A 179 -5.58 9.43 0.05
CA ASP A 179 -4.17 9.02 -0.01
C ASP A 179 -3.21 10.18 0.27
N GLY A 180 -3.55 11.40 -0.13
CA GLY A 180 -2.81 12.60 0.29
C GLY A 180 -2.93 12.88 1.79
N GLN A 181 -4.10 12.60 2.40
CA GLN A 181 -4.28 12.70 3.85
C GLN A 181 -3.46 11.64 4.59
N ILE A 182 -3.41 10.40 4.06
CA ILE A 182 -2.57 9.30 4.59
C ILE A 182 -1.10 9.69 4.55
N GLY A 183 -0.63 10.23 3.43
CA GLY A 183 0.73 10.74 3.28
C GLY A 183 1.07 11.82 4.32
N ASN A 184 0.21 12.83 4.45
CA ASN A 184 0.38 13.92 5.41
C ASN A 184 0.39 13.42 6.87
N LYS A 185 -0.50 12.49 7.22
CA LYS A 185 -0.55 11.89 8.57
C LYS A 185 0.73 11.11 8.86
N THR A 186 1.22 10.33 7.90
CA THR A 186 2.46 9.57 8.02
C THR A 186 3.66 10.49 8.22
N ILE A 187 3.74 11.61 7.50
CA ILE A 187 4.75 12.65 7.67
C ILE A 187 4.67 13.27 9.08
N ALA A 188 3.46 13.58 9.55
CA ALA A 188 3.27 14.11 10.90
C ALA A 188 3.74 13.11 11.98
N ASP A 189 3.46 11.82 11.79
CA ASP A 189 3.91 10.78 12.72
C ASP A 189 5.42 10.58 12.69
N LEU A 190 6.08 10.63 11.53
CA LEU A 190 7.55 10.59 11.45
C LEU A 190 8.17 11.74 12.25
N LYS A 191 7.64 12.96 12.11
CA LYS A 191 8.09 14.14 12.90
C LYS A 191 7.86 13.95 14.41
N ARG A 192 6.75 13.34 14.79
CA ARG A 192 6.42 13.01 16.19
C ARG A 192 7.37 11.94 16.72
N MET A 193 7.59 10.87 15.95
CA MET A 193 8.43 9.75 16.36
C MET A 193 9.92 10.09 16.40
N LYS A 194 10.41 11.05 15.63
CA LYS A 194 11.78 11.59 15.77
C LYS A 194 12.08 12.08 17.19
N LYS A 195 11.07 12.55 17.91
CA LYS A 195 11.17 13.05 19.30
C LYS A 195 10.98 11.94 20.34
N ASN A 196 10.68 10.73 19.93
CA ASN A 196 10.44 9.58 20.79
C ASN A 196 11.73 8.75 20.94
N SER A 197 12.01 8.24 22.15
CA SER A 197 13.16 7.37 22.42
C SER A 197 12.96 5.93 21.97
N LYS A 198 11.71 5.50 21.74
CA LYS A 198 11.40 4.13 21.29
C LYS A 198 11.52 3.98 19.77
N PRO A 199 11.99 2.85 19.27
CA PRO A 199 11.88 2.54 17.85
C PRO A 199 10.42 2.45 17.44
N PHE A 200 10.09 2.77 16.19
CA PHE A 200 8.73 2.69 15.69
C PHE A 200 8.55 1.63 14.61
N PHE A 201 7.36 1.04 14.57
CA PHE A 201 6.79 0.33 13.43
C PHE A 201 5.64 1.21 12.90
N LEU A 202 5.90 1.97 11.85
CA LEU A 202 4.92 2.88 11.24
C LEU A 202 4.40 2.27 9.95
N ALA A 203 3.13 1.85 9.97
CA ALA A 203 2.45 1.30 8.82
C ALA A 203 1.65 2.39 8.09
N CYS A 204 1.89 2.54 6.79
CA CYS A 204 1.27 3.50 5.89
C CYS A 204 0.55 2.74 4.77
N GLY A 205 -0.79 2.73 4.74
CA GLY A 205 -1.58 1.97 3.79
C GLY A 205 -2.38 2.85 2.84
N PHE A 206 -1.93 2.95 1.59
CA PHE A 206 -2.61 3.67 0.52
C PHE A 206 -3.77 2.86 -0.05
N ILE A 207 -4.80 3.56 -0.52
CA ILE A 207 -6.02 2.99 -1.10
C ILE A 207 -5.89 2.90 -2.62
N LYS A 208 -5.31 3.93 -3.27
CA LYS A 208 -5.09 3.90 -4.71
C LYS A 208 -3.91 2.97 -5.05
N PRO A 209 -3.96 2.31 -6.23
CA PRO A 209 -4.90 2.45 -7.34
C PRO A 209 -6.23 1.67 -7.24
N HIS A 210 -6.67 1.17 -6.10
CA HIS A 210 -8.00 0.55 -5.97
C HIS A 210 -9.12 1.47 -6.49
N LEU A 211 -10.14 0.86 -7.11
CA LEU A 211 -11.36 1.54 -7.59
C LEU A 211 -12.02 2.43 -6.51
N PRO A 212 -12.71 3.52 -6.89
CA PRO A 212 -12.75 4.12 -8.23
C PRO A 212 -11.44 4.82 -8.54
N PHE A 213 -11.08 4.96 -9.82
CA PHE A 213 -9.85 5.62 -10.22
C PHE A 213 -10.03 7.14 -10.13
N TYR A 214 -9.68 7.71 -9.00
CA TYR A 214 -9.66 9.15 -8.79
C TYR A 214 -8.32 9.62 -8.23
N SER A 215 -7.86 10.73 -8.75
CA SER A 215 -6.68 11.45 -8.26
C SER A 215 -6.75 12.91 -8.73
N PRO A 216 -5.97 13.83 -8.15
CA PRO A 216 -5.86 15.20 -8.66
C PRO A 216 -5.47 15.23 -10.14
N LYS A 217 -6.06 16.14 -10.91
CA LYS A 217 -5.90 16.26 -12.36
C LYS A 217 -4.44 16.25 -12.83
N LYS A 218 -3.52 16.88 -12.09
CA LYS A 218 -2.09 16.93 -12.43
C LYS A 218 -1.43 15.56 -12.63
N TYR A 219 -1.95 14.48 -12.05
CA TYR A 219 -1.45 13.12 -12.26
C TYR A 219 -2.02 12.49 -13.51
N TRP A 220 -3.23 12.89 -13.93
CA TRP A 220 -3.80 12.52 -15.22
C TRP A 220 -3.08 13.21 -16.38
N ASP A 221 -2.69 14.46 -16.20
CA ASP A 221 -1.96 15.23 -17.21
C ASP A 221 -0.55 14.69 -17.51
N LEU A 222 -0.05 13.71 -16.74
CA LEU A 222 1.20 13.00 -17.01
C LEU A 222 1.11 12.04 -18.19
N TYR A 223 -0.11 11.73 -18.67
CA TYR A 223 -0.38 10.70 -19.66
C TYR A 223 -1.21 11.24 -20.81
N ASP A 224 -0.83 10.90 -22.04
CA ASP A 224 -1.72 11.03 -23.18
C ASP A 224 -2.56 9.76 -23.32
N ARG A 225 -3.87 9.87 -23.06
CA ARG A 225 -4.79 8.73 -23.14
C ARG A 225 -4.80 8.05 -24.50
N ALA A 226 -4.61 8.82 -25.60
CA ALA A 226 -4.68 8.27 -26.94
C ALA A 226 -3.50 7.34 -27.25
N SER A 227 -2.33 7.62 -26.61
CA SER A 227 -1.11 6.84 -26.81
C SER A 227 -1.01 5.60 -25.94
N LEU A 228 -1.89 5.42 -24.92
CA LEU A 228 -1.81 4.26 -24.04
C LEU A 228 -2.08 2.96 -24.78
N GLU A 229 -1.13 2.04 -24.69
CA GLU A 229 -1.25 0.72 -25.29
C GLU A 229 -2.21 -0.17 -24.50
N LEU A 230 -3.14 -0.80 -25.19
CA LEU A 230 -4.04 -1.76 -24.59
C LEU A 230 -3.38 -3.13 -24.52
N ALA A 231 -3.83 -3.99 -23.58
CA ALA A 231 -3.37 -5.37 -23.49
C ALA A 231 -3.51 -6.07 -24.85
N ASP A 232 -2.46 -6.75 -25.29
CA ASP A 232 -2.40 -7.48 -26.56
C ASP A 232 -3.15 -8.84 -26.50
N ASN A 233 -3.37 -9.36 -25.31
CA ASN A 233 -4.01 -10.65 -25.01
C ASN A 233 -5.42 -10.49 -24.43
N ARG A 234 -6.24 -9.58 -25.00
CA ARG A 234 -7.60 -9.30 -24.50
C ARG A 234 -8.59 -10.45 -24.73
N GLU A 235 -8.27 -11.40 -25.57
CA GLU A 235 -9.11 -12.58 -25.81
C GLU A 235 -9.11 -13.53 -24.61
N ARG A 236 -10.29 -14.04 -24.26
CA ARG A 236 -10.38 -15.09 -23.25
C ARG A 236 -9.66 -16.36 -23.75
N PRO A 237 -8.81 -17.03 -22.93
CA PRO A 237 -8.12 -18.23 -23.36
C PRO A 237 -9.11 -19.32 -23.81
N LYS A 238 -8.79 -20.00 -24.89
CA LYS A 238 -9.58 -21.16 -25.37
C LYS A 238 -9.64 -22.22 -24.27
N ASN A 239 -10.81 -22.80 -24.06
CA ASN A 239 -11.05 -23.83 -23.03
C ASN A 239 -10.80 -23.34 -21.57
N ALA A 240 -10.79 -22.04 -21.33
CA ALA A 240 -10.68 -21.52 -19.98
C ALA A 240 -11.85 -22.02 -19.11
N PRO A 241 -11.60 -22.52 -17.89
CA PRO A 241 -12.65 -22.97 -16.99
C PRO A 241 -13.62 -21.83 -16.68
N SER A 242 -14.89 -22.15 -16.45
CA SER A 242 -15.94 -21.17 -16.12
C SER A 242 -15.62 -20.36 -14.85
N ALA A 243 -14.85 -20.94 -13.94
CA ALA A 243 -14.36 -20.28 -12.73
C ALA A 243 -13.36 -19.13 -13.02
N LEU A 244 -12.69 -19.13 -14.18
CA LEU A 244 -11.79 -18.04 -14.59
C LEU A 244 -12.63 -16.82 -14.99
N ARG A 245 -12.84 -15.93 -14.04
CA ARG A 245 -13.63 -14.70 -14.21
C ARG A 245 -13.06 -13.61 -13.32
N GLY A 246 -13.13 -12.35 -13.76
CA GLY A 246 -12.79 -11.20 -12.94
C GLY A 246 -13.77 -11.01 -11.77
N SER A 247 -13.40 -10.18 -10.79
CA SER A 247 -14.21 -9.91 -9.60
C SER A 247 -15.57 -9.25 -9.89
N GLY A 248 -15.74 -8.66 -11.06
CA GLY A 248 -16.94 -7.90 -11.42
C GLY A 248 -17.11 -6.58 -10.64
N GLU A 249 -16.15 -6.20 -9.81
CA GLU A 249 -16.24 -5.00 -8.96
C GLU A 249 -16.42 -3.72 -9.77
N ILE A 250 -15.72 -3.61 -10.92
CA ILE A 250 -15.76 -2.43 -11.79
C ILE A 250 -17.19 -2.15 -12.33
N HIS A 251 -18.02 -3.19 -12.48
CA HIS A 251 -19.40 -3.04 -12.94
C HIS A 251 -20.33 -2.31 -11.96
N ASN A 252 -19.89 -2.12 -10.73
CA ASN A 252 -20.64 -1.34 -9.73
C ASN A 252 -20.47 0.17 -9.91
N TYR A 253 -19.64 0.61 -10.86
CA TYR A 253 -19.36 2.01 -11.15
C TYR A 253 -19.97 2.45 -12.48
N HIS A 254 -20.27 3.74 -12.61
CA HIS A 254 -20.76 4.34 -13.85
C HIS A 254 -19.60 4.65 -14.80
N ASP A 255 -19.75 4.25 -16.07
CA ASP A 255 -18.72 4.37 -17.11
C ASP A 255 -18.66 5.76 -17.77
N ARG A 256 -19.30 6.79 -17.20
CA ARG A 256 -19.37 8.15 -17.76
C ARG A 256 -19.95 8.23 -19.19
N GLY A 257 -20.85 7.31 -19.56
CA GLY A 257 -21.43 7.21 -20.90
C GLY A 257 -20.60 6.46 -21.93
N MET A 258 -19.37 6.03 -21.58
CA MET A 258 -18.56 5.18 -22.44
C MET A 258 -19.21 3.78 -22.58
N LYS A 259 -19.09 3.19 -23.76
CA LYS A 259 -19.53 1.82 -23.94
C LYS A 259 -18.55 0.88 -23.22
N TYR A 260 -19.07 0.11 -22.26
CA TYR A 260 -18.26 -0.90 -21.57
C TYR A 260 -17.51 -1.80 -22.54
N ASN A 261 -16.25 -2.09 -22.24
CA ASN A 261 -15.37 -2.96 -23.03
C ASN A 261 -15.03 -2.41 -24.44
N SER A 262 -15.26 -1.12 -24.73
CA SER A 262 -14.70 -0.47 -25.91
C SER A 262 -13.26 -0.06 -25.68
N ASP A 263 -12.49 0.16 -26.74
CA ASP A 263 -11.11 0.65 -26.63
C ASP A 263 -11.04 1.99 -25.89
N GLU A 264 -12.03 2.87 -26.11
CA GLU A 264 -12.15 4.13 -25.38
C GLU A 264 -12.27 3.88 -23.87
N TRP A 265 -13.13 2.96 -23.46
CA TRP A 265 -13.36 2.60 -22.07
C TRP A 265 -12.10 1.98 -21.45
N HIS A 266 -11.43 1.05 -22.16
CA HIS A 266 -10.17 0.45 -21.71
C HIS A 266 -9.08 1.51 -21.50
N ARG A 267 -8.87 2.41 -22.48
CA ARG A 267 -7.88 3.48 -22.35
C ARG A 267 -8.21 4.45 -21.22
N ALA A 268 -9.49 4.74 -21.02
CA ALA A 268 -9.92 5.61 -19.92
C ALA A 268 -9.65 5.00 -18.54
N CYS A 269 -9.96 3.71 -18.36
CA CYS A 269 -9.68 2.98 -17.13
C CYS A 269 -8.18 2.82 -16.89
N LEU A 270 -7.39 2.49 -17.92
CA LEU A 270 -5.94 2.38 -17.86
C LEU A 270 -5.30 3.71 -17.44
N HIS A 271 -5.71 4.82 -18.08
CA HIS A 271 -5.29 6.17 -17.73
C HIS A 271 -5.57 6.47 -16.25
N GLY A 272 -6.77 6.13 -15.77
CA GLY A 272 -7.14 6.34 -14.37
C GLY A 272 -6.30 5.52 -13.40
N TYR A 273 -6.04 4.28 -13.72
CA TYR A 273 -5.16 3.41 -12.92
C TYR A 273 -3.75 4.00 -12.83
N TYR A 274 -3.13 4.37 -13.95
CA TYR A 274 -1.79 4.94 -13.99
C TYR A 274 -1.70 6.29 -13.27
N ALA A 275 -2.69 7.16 -13.44
CA ALA A 275 -2.78 8.42 -12.70
C ALA A 275 -2.85 8.19 -11.18
N CYS A 276 -3.60 7.18 -10.74
CA CYS A 276 -3.66 6.78 -9.33
C CYS A 276 -2.32 6.25 -8.80
N VAL A 277 -1.58 5.45 -9.60
CA VAL A 277 -0.25 4.98 -9.22
C VAL A 277 0.71 6.16 -9.05
N SER A 278 0.75 7.08 -10.03
CA SER A 278 1.61 8.28 -9.94
C SER A 278 1.25 9.20 -8.77
N TYR A 279 -0.04 9.27 -8.43
CA TYR A 279 -0.48 10.00 -7.24
C TYR A 279 0.06 9.41 -5.95
N VAL A 280 -0.01 8.09 -5.78
CA VAL A 280 0.56 7.39 -4.60
C VAL A 280 2.08 7.48 -4.59
N ASP A 281 2.74 7.30 -5.74
CA ASP A 281 4.19 7.48 -5.89
C ASP A 281 4.65 8.85 -5.37
N ALA A 282 3.94 9.92 -5.72
CA ALA A 282 4.24 11.26 -5.25
C ALA A 282 4.08 11.40 -3.72
N GLN A 283 3.09 10.73 -3.10
CA GLN A 283 2.96 10.74 -1.64
C GLN A 283 4.13 9.98 -0.98
N ILE A 284 4.54 8.85 -1.56
CA ILE A 284 5.73 8.11 -1.11
C ILE A 284 6.97 9.00 -1.21
N GLY A 285 7.14 9.74 -2.30
CA GLY A 285 8.24 10.70 -2.46
C GLY A 285 8.33 11.72 -1.32
N LYS A 286 7.19 12.27 -0.88
CA LYS A 286 7.13 13.21 0.26
C LYS A 286 7.53 12.54 1.57
N ILE A 287 7.08 11.29 1.80
CA ILE A 287 7.43 10.51 2.98
C ILE A 287 8.93 10.22 2.99
N MET A 288 9.50 9.77 1.86
CA MET A 288 10.92 9.49 1.73
C MET A 288 11.77 10.74 1.97
N LYS A 289 11.37 11.88 1.39
CA LYS A 289 12.03 13.16 1.66
C LYS A 289 11.99 13.51 3.15
N THR A 290 10.87 13.27 3.82
CA THR A 290 10.74 13.54 5.26
C THR A 290 11.67 12.65 6.09
N LEU A 291 11.85 11.38 5.73
CA LEU A 291 12.83 10.50 6.38
C LEU A 291 14.25 11.04 6.24
N ASP A 292 14.60 11.58 5.07
CA ASP A 292 15.91 12.18 4.82
C ASP A 292 16.08 13.46 5.62
N ASP A 293 15.12 14.38 5.57
CA ASP A 293 15.14 15.68 6.28
C ASP A 293 15.23 15.50 7.81
N LEU A 294 14.71 14.39 8.35
CA LEU A 294 14.76 14.05 9.77
C LEU A 294 15.98 13.19 10.16
N ASP A 295 16.88 12.88 9.23
CA ASP A 295 17.98 11.93 9.42
C ASP A 295 17.53 10.60 10.06
N LEU A 296 16.39 10.08 9.59
CA LEU A 296 15.84 8.80 10.05
C LEU A 296 16.17 7.64 9.09
N ARG A 297 16.47 7.94 7.82
CA ARG A 297 16.65 6.92 6.77
C ARG A 297 17.69 5.86 7.15
N LYS A 298 18.85 6.27 7.68
CA LYS A 298 19.97 5.38 8.01
C LYS A 298 19.62 4.30 9.03
N ASN A 299 18.63 4.58 9.90
CA ASN A 299 18.17 3.66 10.93
C ASN A 299 16.72 3.23 10.73
N THR A 300 16.25 3.16 9.48
CA THR A 300 14.87 2.76 9.16
C THR A 300 14.87 1.71 8.05
N ILE A 301 14.33 0.54 8.35
CA ILE A 301 14.00 -0.47 7.34
C ILE A 301 12.71 -0.02 6.64
N ILE A 302 12.74 0.07 5.32
CA ILE A 302 11.58 0.47 4.52
C ILE A 302 11.11 -0.75 3.75
N VAL A 303 9.86 -1.14 3.94
CA VAL A 303 9.19 -2.22 3.20
C VAL A 303 8.06 -1.63 2.41
N LEU A 304 8.04 -1.84 1.09
CA LEU A 304 6.94 -1.46 0.21
C LEU A 304 6.40 -2.70 -0.49
N TRP A 305 5.08 -2.88 -0.49
CA TRP A 305 4.42 -4.03 -1.08
C TRP A 305 3.02 -3.69 -1.60
N GLY A 306 2.60 -4.38 -2.67
CA GLY A 306 1.21 -4.44 -3.10
C GLY A 306 0.51 -5.64 -2.47
N ASP A 307 -0.75 -5.51 -2.03
CA ASP A 307 -1.47 -6.62 -1.39
C ASP A 307 -1.85 -7.72 -2.39
N HIS A 308 -2.09 -7.38 -3.61
CA HIS A 308 -2.26 -8.21 -4.82
C HIS A 308 -2.16 -7.30 -6.06
N GLY A 309 -2.32 -7.86 -7.26
CA GLY A 309 -2.37 -7.09 -8.51
C GLY A 309 -3.80 -6.71 -8.91
N TRP A 310 -3.91 -6.26 -10.17
CA TRP A 310 -5.15 -5.88 -10.82
C TRP A 310 -5.03 -6.16 -12.32
N HIS A 311 -6.01 -6.80 -12.94
CA HIS A 311 -6.07 -6.95 -14.38
C HIS A 311 -6.46 -5.62 -15.04
N LEU A 312 -5.78 -5.27 -16.14
CA LEU A 312 -5.99 -4.04 -16.91
C LEU A 312 -6.52 -4.30 -18.32
N GLY A 313 -7.32 -5.36 -18.49
CA GLY A 313 -7.94 -5.74 -19.75
C GLY A 313 -7.45 -7.06 -20.33
N GLU A 314 -6.39 -7.66 -19.76
CA GLU A 314 -5.94 -8.98 -20.18
C GLU A 314 -7.08 -10.00 -20.03
N HIS A 315 -7.24 -10.86 -21.03
CA HIS A 315 -8.29 -11.89 -21.07
C HIS A 315 -9.71 -11.33 -20.87
N ASN A 316 -9.90 -10.06 -21.20
CA ASN A 316 -11.13 -9.29 -20.96
C ASN A 316 -11.51 -9.16 -19.47
N PHE A 317 -10.51 -9.12 -18.57
CA PHE A 317 -10.71 -8.93 -17.15
C PHE A 317 -10.31 -7.53 -16.70
N TRP A 318 -11.11 -6.98 -15.79
CA TRP A 318 -10.81 -5.78 -15.03
C TRP A 318 -11.10 -6.09 -13.56
N GLY A 319 -10.04 -6.23 -12.79
CA GLY A 319 -10.19 -6.58 -11.38
C GLY A 319 -9.12 -7.56 -10.90
N LYS A 320 -9.46 -8.21 -9.84
CA LYS A 320 -8.61 -9.14 -9.09
C LYS A 320 -9.33 -10.46 -8.87
#